data_f29d0e667f63422aeabeae5555be4f4e
#
_entry.id   f29d0e667f63422aeabeae5555be4f4e
#
_cell.length_a   1.000
_cell.length_b   1.000
_cell.length_c   1.000
_cell.angle_alpha   90.00
_cell.angle_beta   90.00
_cell.angle_gamma   90.00
#
_symmetry.space_group_name_H-M   'P 1'
#
loop_
_entity.id
_entity.type
_entity.pdbx_description
1 polymer ?
#
loop_
_entity_poly.entity_id
_entity_poly.type
_entity_poly.pdbx_seq_one_letter_code
_entity_poly.pdbx_strand_id
1 'polypeptide(L)'
;MWNGLIHRIGLSPKLLLGYAGVLVFMMGEGLEQGWLSPYLIGKGLTIQESALLFSVYGFAAAIAAWFSGVLAEIFTARRVMMAGLLLFLLGSVCFLVWGLPSNNLTIMVPTYALRGLGYPLFAYGFLVWVAYEAPPERLGSAVGIFWFVYSGGLSVLGVLYSSIMLPYLGELHTLWSALIFVVLGAMIALMLNRTPGHAEVGNREKASLSYVLKGITIAFENPKIGLGGIVRTINTSAAYGFVVFMPMYMMDIGFSRTDWLQMYAALWTVNIIFNLIFGVISDGLGWRNVVMWFGCIGCALTTLMFYYVPYFLGANYLLTVIAAGLFGACLAAFVPLSAIMPSLAPENKGAAMSVLNLGAGLSTFVGPAVVGLFIGSLGSGGVIWIFTGLYLFAGVLMKFVSLPKESAAAAEEGNPRLANIS
;
A
#
# COMPACT_ATOMS: atom_id res chain seq x y z
N MET A 1 25.90 13.25 -20.37
CA MET A 1 25.80 11.84 -19.95
C MET A 1 24.58 11.58 -19.07
N TRP A 2 24.31 12.33 -18.01
CA TRP A 2 23.15 12.19 -17.13
C TRP A 2 21.80 12.36 -17.82
N ASN A 3 21.61 13.39 -18.68
CA ASN A 3 20.37 13.62 -19.43
C ASN A 3 20.00 12.46 -20.37
N GLY A 4 20.99 11.75 -20.94
CA GLY A 4 20.74 10.59 -21.80
C GLY A 4 20.26 9.35 -21.04
N LEU A 5 20.75 9.14 -19.80
CA LEU A 5 20.34 8.03 -18.94
C LEU A 5 18.91 8.28 -18.40
N ILE A 6 18.62 9.50 -17.97
CA ILE A 6 17.31 9.95 -17.49
C ILE A 6 16.25 9.77 -18.57
N HIS A 7 16.55 10.15 -19.82
CA HIS A 7 15.66 9.93 -20.96
C HIS A 7 15.48 8.43 -21.31
N ARG A 8 16.50 7.59 -21.12
CA ARG A 8 16.42 6.14 -21.39
C ARG A 8 15.54 5.41 -20.35
N ILE A 9 15.48 5.90 -19.11
CA ILE A 9 14.68 5.30 -18.01
C ILE A 9 13.23 5.83 -18.01
N GLY A 10 12.89 6.78 -18.90
CA GLY A 10 11.53 7.35 -18.95
C GLY A 10 11.25 8.43 -17.89
N LEU A 11 12.29 8.86 -17.16
CA LEU A 11 12.20 9.99 -16.26
C LEU A 11 12.19 11.30 -17.05
N SER A 12 11.08 12.01 -17.02
CA SER A 12 11.09 13.42 -17.40
C SER A 12 11.86 14.22 -16.33
N PRO A 13 12.84 15.08 -16.68
CA PRO A 13 13.50 15.97 -15.72
C PRO A 13 12.52 16.80 -14.90
N LYS A 14 11.36 17.09 -15.49
CA LYS A 14 10.24 17.81 -14.85
C LYS A 14 9.61 17.05 -13.68
N LEU A 15 9.64 15.73 -13.70
CA LEU A 15 9.05 14.88 -12.66
C LEU A 15 10.04 14.48 -11.56
N LEU A 16 11.34 14.64 -11.81
CA LEU A 16 12.40 14.17 -10.90
C LEU A 16 12.27 14.74 -9.49
N LEU A 17 12.04 16.04 -9.38
CA LEU A 17 11.83 16.70 -8.09
C LEU A 17 10.51 16.24 -7.42
N GLY A 18 9.50 15.95 -8.23
CA GLY A 18 8.24 15.38 -7.72
C GLY A 18 8.46 14.00 -7.10
N TYR A 19 9.19 13.10 -7.77
CA TYR A 19 9.53 11.78 -7.20
C TYR A 19 10.38 11.89 -5.93
N ALA A 20 11.40 12.77 -5.94
CA ALA A 20 12.21 13.00 -4.75
C ALA A 20 11.36 13.56 -3.58
N GLY A 21 10.45 14.49 -3.88
CA GLY A 21 9.55 15.05 -2.89
C GLY A 21 8.57 14.01 -2.32
N VAL A 22 8.01 13.15 -3.17
CA VAL A 22 7.15 12.03 -2.71
C VAL A 22 7.94 11.05 -1.86
N LEU A 23 9.18 10.69 -2.24
CA LEU A 23 10.03 9.81 -1.44
C LEU A 23 10.21 10.36 -0.02
N VAL A 24 10.57 11.64 0.10
CA VAL A 24 10.82 12.30 1.39
C VAL A 24 9.52 12.48 2.18
N PHE A 25 8.41 12.84 1.52
CA PHE A 25 7.09 12.93 2.16
C PHE A 25 6.67 11.58 2.73
N MET A 26 6.76 10.52 1.92
CA MET A 26 6.38 9.17 2.32
C MET A 26 7.32 8.59 3.40
N MET A 27 8.59 9.03 3.44
CA MET A 27 9.47 8.73 4.57
C MET A 27 8.91 9.30 5.87
N GLY A 28 8.40 10.56 5.86
CA GLY A 28 7.74 11.16 7.02
C GLY A 28 6.47 10.42 7.45
N GLU A 29 5.66 9.95 6.49
CA GLU A 29 4.48 9.13 6.77
C GLU A 29 4.87 7.79 7.38
N GLY A 30 5.92 7.15 6.87
CA GLY A 30 6.36 5.82 7.28
C GLY A 30 7.05 5.76 8.64
N LEU A 31 7.42 6.90 9.25
CA LEU A 31 8.20 6.92 10.50
C LEU A 31 7.53 6.19 11.65
N GLU A 32 6.23 6.18 11.72
CA GLU A 32 5.48 5.55 12.81
C GLU A 32 5.19 4.06 12.59
N GLN A 33 5.43 3.57 11.36
CA GLN A 33 5.11 2.18 11.04
C GLN A 33 5.94 1.19 11.86
N GLY A 34 5.25 0.24 12.44
CA GLY A 34 5.86 -0.87 13.18
C GLY A 34 6.17 -0.58 14.65
N TRP A 35 6.04 0.65 15.15
CA TRP A 35 6.31 0.96 16.57
C TRP A 35 5.24 1.82 17.26
N LEU A 36 4.38 2.50 16.49
CA LEU A 36 3.31 3.33 17.10
C LEU A 36 2.34 2.46 17.91
N SER A 37 1.96 1.27 17.42
CA SER A 37 1.07 0.36 18.16
C SER A 37 1.65 -0.05 19.53
N PRO A 38 2.87 -0.60 19.64
CA PRO A 38 3.46 -0.87 20.95
C PRO A 38 3.62 0.38 21.83
N TYR A 39 3.87 1.56 21.26
CA TYR A 39 3.91 2.80 22.03
C TYR A 39 2.53 3.13 22.63
N LEU A 40 1.46 3.01 21.86
CA LEU A 40 0.09 3.23 22.35
C LEU A 40 -0.31 2.22 23.43
N ILE A 41 0.05 0.95 23.25
CA ILE A 41 -0.18 -0.09 24.23
C ILE A 41 0.61 0.20 25.53
N GLY A 42 1.85 0.64 25.41
CA GLY A 42 2.64 1.11 26.55
C GLY A 42 2.05 2.34 27.27
N LYS A 43 1.16 3.10 26.62
CA LYS A 43 0.40 4.20 27.20
C LYS A 43 -0.93 3.74 27.85
N GLY A 44 -1.26 2.45 27.76
CA GLY A 44 -2.44 1.85 28.38
C GLY A 44 -3.58 1.50 27.45
N LEU A 45 -3.43 1.66 26.13
CA LEU A 45 -4.42 1.15 25.18
C LEU A 45 -4.31 -0.39 25.07
N THR A 46 -5.41 -1.03 24.79
CA THR A 46 -5.44 -2.44 24.40
C THR A 46 -4.98 -2.60 22.93
N ILE A 47 -4.61 -3.82 22.54
CA ILE A 47 -4.28 -4.13 21.13
C ILE A 47 -5.49 -3.86 20.23
N GLN A 48 -6.71 -4.15 20.71
CA GLN A 48 -7.96 -3.89 19.98
C GLN A 48 -8.18 -2.40 19.73
N GLU A 49 -7.95 -1.57 20.74
CA GLU A 49 -8.06 -0.11 20.61
C GLU A 49 -7.01 0.46 19.66
N SER A 50 -5.78 -0.04 19.73
CA SER A 50 -4.74 0.31 18.75
C SER A 50 -5.16 -0.13 17.34
N ALA A 51 -5.66 -1.36 17.17
CA ALA A 51 -6.16 -1.87 15.90
C ALA A 51 -7.31 -1.04 15.34
N LEU A 52 -8.24 -0.58 16.18
CA LEU A 52 -9.32 0.32 15.78
C LEU A 52 -8.77 1.64 15.24
N LEU A 53 -7.78 2.23 15.92
CA LEU A 53 -7.16 3.48 15.50
C LEU A 53 -6.54 3.33 14.10
N PHE A 54 -5.75 2.28 13.87
CA PHE A 54 -5.16 1.98 12.57
C PHE A 54 -6.21 1.64 11.49
N SER A 55 -7.30 0.96 11.87
CA SER A 55 -8.39 0.64 10.94
C SER A 55 -9.08 1.91 10.45
N VAL A 56 -9.45 2.82 11.35
CA VAL A 56 -10.12 4.07 10.96
C VAL A 56 -9.18 4.95 10.12
N TYR A 57 -7.89 5.01 10.46
CA TYR A 57 -6.87 5.65 9.65
C TYR A 57 -6.83 5.06 8.23
N GLY A 58 -6.75 3.73 8.11
CA GLY A 58 -6.72 3.03 6.84
C GLY A 58 -7.99 3.22 6.02
N PHE A 59 -9.15 3.28 6.66
CA PHE A 59 -10.42 3.57 6.00
C PHE A 59 -10.46 4.99 5.44
N ALA A 60 -10.02 5.98 6.22
CA ALA A 60 -9.89 7.36 5.76
C ALA A 60 -8.91 7.46 4.57
N ALA A 61 -7.78 6.76 4.65
CA ALA A 61 -6.81 6.70 3.58
C ALA A 61 -7.36 6.05 2.31
N ALA A 62 -8.16 4.99 2.41
CA ALA A 62 -8.79 4.34 1.27
C ALA A 62 -9.78 5.27 0.55
N ILE A 63 -10.59 6.01 1.31
CA ILE A 63 -11.51 7.02 0.78
C ILE A 63 -10.71 8.11 0.05
N ALA A 64 -9.68 8.67 0.69
CA ALA A 64 -8.86 9.73 0.09
C ALA A 64 -8.13 9.26 -1.17
N ALA A 65 -7.61 8.03 -1.15
CA ALA A 65 -6.95 7.42 -2.30
C ALA A 65 -7.88 7.30 -3.51
N TRP A 66 -9.12 6.88 -3.26
CA TRP A 66 -10.11 6.76 -4.33
C TRP A 66 -10.50 8.10 -4.91
N PHE A 67 -10.80 9.09 -4.05
CA PHE A 67 -11.21 10.42 -4.51
C PHE A 67 -10.07 11.26 -5.08
N SER A 68 -8.80 10.93 -4.79
CA SER A 68 -7.64 11.73 -5.21
C SER A 68 -7.57 11.95 -6.72
N GLY A 69 -7.88 10.93 -7.52
CA GLY A 69 -7.87 10.99 -8.98
C GLY A 69 -8.90 12.00 -9.49
N VAL A 70 -10.15 11.87 -9.03
CA VAL A 70 -11.26 12.76 -9.43
C VAL A 70 -11.02 14.18 -8.99
N LEU A 71 -10.57 14.38 -7.75
CA LEU A 71 -10.25 15.70 -7.24
C LEU A 71 -9.11 16.35 -8.03
N ALA A 72 -8.11 15.57 -8.47
CA ALA A 72 -7.01 16.07 -9.29
C ALA A 72 -7.46 16.49 -10.69
N GLU A 73 -8.47 15.84 -11.25
CA GLU A 73 -9.07 16.23 -12.53
C GLU A 73 -9.95 17.49 -12.40
N ILE A 74 -10.67 17.65 -11.27
CA ILE A 74 -11.54 18.82 -11.03
C ILE A 74 -10.70 20.05 -10.62
N PHE A 75 -9.77 19.90 -9.68
CA PHE A 75 -9.05 21.01 -9.04
C PHE A 75 -7.61 21.18 -9.46
N THR A 76 -7.04 20.29 -10.22
CA THR A 76 -5.61 20.12 -10.56
C THR A 76 -4.83 19.29 -9.52
N ALA A 77 -3.90 18.47 -10.02
CA ALA A 77 -3.04 17.62 -9.19
C ALA A 77 -2.33 18.41 -8.06
N ARG A 78 -1.77 19.60 -8.41
CA ARG A 78 -1.06 20.45 -7.45
C ARG A 78 -1.93 20.95 -6.30
N ARG A 79 -3.19 21.34 -6.56
CA ARG A 79 -4.12 21.77 -5.51
C ARG A 79 -4.52 20.64 -4.60
N VAL A 80 -4.73 19.44 -5.17
CA VAL A 80 -5.05 18.23 -4.38
C VAL A 80 -3.87 17.83 -3.50
N MET A 81 -2.64 17.89 -4.02
CA MET A 81 -1.43 17.67 -3.21
C MET A 81 -1.31 18.69 -2.07
N MET A 82 -1.60 19.98 -2.32
CA MET A 82 -1.60 21.01 -1.26
C MET A 82 -2.66 20.73 -0.20
N ALA A 83 -3.88 20.37 -0.60
CA ALA A 83 -4.94 19.99 0.33
C ALA A 83 -4.53 18.75 1.15
N GLY A 84 -3.92 17.75 0.51
CA GLY A 84 -3.38 16.57 1.17
C GLY A 84 -2.31 16.92 2.21
N LEU A 85 -1.36 17.80 1.87
CA LEU A 85 -0.36 18.30 2.82
C LEU A 85 -1.01 18.99 4.04
N LEU A 86 -1.96 19.88 3.80
CA LEU A 86 -2.62 20.63 4.89
C LEU A 86 -3.41 19.71 5.81
N LEU A 87 -4.17 18.75 5.26
CA LEU A 87 -4.90 17.75 6.05
C LEU A 87 -3.95 16.85 6.85
N PHE A 88 -2.83 16.43 6.24
CA PHE A 88 -1.84 15.62 6.92
C PHE A 88 -1.20 16.38 8.08
N LEU A 89 -0.75 17.63 7.86
CA LEU A 89 -0.14 18.47 8.91
C LEU A 89 -1.13 18.76 10.02
N LEU A 90 -2.35 19.16 9.67
CA LEU A 90 -3.40 19.47 10.66
C LEU A 90 -3.73 18.21 11.49
N GLY A 91 -3.99 17.08 10.83
CA GLY A 91 -4.27 15.82 11.50
C GLY A 91 -3.12 15.37 12.41
N SER A 92 -1.88 15.47 11.92
CA SER A 92 -0.68 15.11 12.70
C SER A 92 -0.50 16.01 13.91
N VAL A 93 -0.61 17.33 13.76
CA VAL A 93 -0.50 18.27 14.89
C VAL A 93 -1.64 18.04 15.88
N CYS A 94 -2.89 17.87 15.43
CA CYS A 94 -4.01 17.56 16.30
C CYS A 94 -3.80 16.24 17.06
N PHE A 95 -3.30 15.22 16.39
CA PHE A 95 -3.01 13.92 17.01
C PHE A 95 -1.89 14.02 18.04
N LEU A 96 -0.81 14.74 17.75
CA LEU A 96 0.33 14.90 18.66
C LEU A 96 0.03 15.80 19.86
N VAL A 97 -0.75 16.88 19.65
CA VAL A 97 -1.03 17.87 20.71
C VAL A 97 -2.23 17.48 21.57
N TRP A 98 -3.26 16.89 20.98
CA TRP A 98 -4.51 16.56 21.69
C TRP A 98 -4.79 15.07 21.75
N GLY A 99 -4.56 14.34 20.65
CA GLY A 99 -4.83 12.91 20.57
C GLY A 99 -4.00 12.10 21.57
N LEU A 100 -2.69 12.09 21.39
CA LEU A 100 -1.77 11.31 22.23
C LEU A 100 -1.77 11.70 23.71
N PRO A 101 -1.76 13.01 24.09
CA PRO A 101 -1.77 13.38 25.50
C PRO A 101 -3.08 13.06 26.21
N SER A 102 -4.22 13.07 25.49
CA SER A 102 -5.52 12.79 26.10
C SER A 102 -5.68 11.33 26.54
N ASN A 103 -4.93 10.42 25.91
CA ASN A 103 -5.08 8.97 26.03
C ASN A 103 -6.55 8.50 25.89
N ASN A 104 -7.34 9.20 25.06
CA ASN A 104 -8.77 8.99 24.86
C ASN A 104 -9.06 8.72 23.38
N LEU A 105 -9.60 7.54 23.09
CA LEU A 105 -9.93 7.13 21.73
C LEU A 105 -10.89 8.07 21.01
N THR A 106 -11.83 8.69 21.73
CA THR A 106 -12.78 9.64 21.14
C THR A 106 -12.08 10.85 20.50
N ILE A 107 -10.89 11.24 21.01
CA ILE A 107 -10.07 12.34 20.47
C ILE A 107 -9.02 11.79 19.51
N MET A 108 -8.40 10.65 19.83
CA MET A 108 -7.34 10.04 19.02
C MET A 108 -7.85 9.62 17.64
N VAL A 109 -9.01 8.96 17.58
CA VAL A 109 -9.55 8.41 16.34
C VAL A 109 -9.82 9.49 15.29
N PRO A 110 -10.58 10.57 15.54
CA PRO A 110 -10.82 11.58 14.52
C PRO A 110 -9.57 12.36 14.12
N THR A 111 -8.65 12.62 15.06
CA THR A 111 -7.41 13.34 14.77
C THR A 111 -6.46 12.48 13.90
N TYR A 112 -6.38 11.19 14.16
CA TYR A 112 -5.58 10.26 13.38
C TYR A 112 -6.23 9.96 12.01
N ALA A 113 -7.56 9.84 11.95
CA ALA A 113 -8.29 9.70 10.70
C ALA A 113 -8.10 10.91 9.77
N LEU A 114 -8.11 12.13 10.32
CA LEU A 114 -7.86 13.34 9.55
C LEU A 114 -6.47 13.31 8.88
N ARG A 115 -5.45 12.83 9.59
CA ARG A 115 -4.12 12.58 9.03
C ARG A 115 -4.17 11.54 7.91
N GLY A 116 -4.95 10.46 8.08
CA GLY A 116 -5.13 9.41 7.09
C GLY A 116 -5.70 9.89 5.76
N LEU A 117 -6.51 10.97 5.74
CA LEU A 117 -6.97 11.60 4.51
C LEU A 117 -5.85 12.30 3.74
N GLY A 118 -4.80 12.76 4.42
CA GLY A 118 -3.81 13.69 3.87
C GLY A 118 -2.83 13.03 2.91
N TYR A 119 -2.16 11.96 3.33
CA TYR A 119 -1.07 11.38 2.53
C TYR A 119 -1.52 10.81 1.18
N PRO A 120 -2.69 10.15 1.04
CA PRO A 120 -3.11 9.65 -0.25
C PRO A 120 -3.44 10.78 -1.23
N LEU A 121 -4.05 11.86 -0.75
CA LEU A 121 -4.29 13.03 -1.60
C LEU A 121 -2.98 13.62 -2.12
N PHE A 122 -1.93 13.66 -1.29
CA PHE A 122 -0.63 14.13 -1.72
C PHE A 122 0.03 13.16 -2.72
N ALA A 123 0.18 11.91 -2.34
CA ALA A 123 0.92 10.93 -3.14
C ALA A 123 0.19 10.59 -4.46
N TYR A 124 -1.11 10.27 -4.40
CA TYR A 124 -1.86 9.94 -5.62
C TYR A 124 -2.20 11.17 -6.46
N GLY A 125 -2.27 12.36 -5.86
CA GLY A 125 -2.29 13.62 -6.60
C GLY A 125 -1.05 13.75 -7.49
N PHE A 126 0.13 13.42 -6.98
CA PHE A 126 1.34 13.35 -7.79
C PHE A 126 1.32 12.23 -8.83
N LEU A 127 0.74 11.06 -8.52
CA LEU A 127 0.58 9.99 -9.49
C LEU A 127 -0.27 10.42 -10.71
N VAL A 128 -1.33 11.20 -10.47
CA VAL A 128 -2.10 11.82 -11.55
C VAL A 128 -1.24 12.79 -12.35
N TRP A 129 -0.44 13.62 -11.68
CA TRP A 129 0.51 14.50 -12.37
C TRP A 129 1.48 13.72 -13.26
N VAL A 130 2.03 12.60 -12.76
CA VAL A 130 2.90 11.69 -13.54
C VAL A 130 2.16 11.18 -14.79
N ALA A 131 0.89 10.79 -14.64
CA ALA A 131 0.11 10.26 -15.76
C ALA A 131 -0.11 11.28 -16.90
N TYR A 132 -0.13 12.58 -16.58
CA TYR A 132 -0.26 13.64 -17.58
C TYR A 132 1.06 14.10 -18.20
N GLU A 133 2.15 14.08 -17.43
CA GLU A 133 3.46 14.59 -17.90
C GLU A 133 4.36 13.50 -18.51
N ALA A 134 4.11 12.23 -18.20
CA ALA A 134 4.92 11.14 -18.76
C ALA A 134 4.54 10.87 -20.23
N PRO A 135 5.54 10.62 -21.10
CA PRO A 135 5.26 10.17 -22.47
C PRO A 135 4.43 8.86 -22.44
N PRO A 136 3.42 8.72 -23.33
CA PRO A 136 2.56 7.54 -23.36
C PRO A 136 3.31 6.20 -23.44
N GLU A 137 4.42 6.18 -24.21
CA GLU A 137 5.27 5.01 -24.42
C GLU A 137 6.04 4.61 -23.14
N ARG A 138 6.12 5.51 -22.14
CA ARG A 138 6.90 5.34 -20.92
C ARG A 138 6.08 5.50 -19.65
N LEU A 139 4.78 5.59 -19.78
CA LEU A 139 3.87 5.75 -18.63
C LEU A 139 4.04 4.61 -17.62
N GLY A 140 4.21 3.38 -18.08
CA GLY A 140 4.45 2.22 -17.20
C GLY A 140 5.71 2.37 -16.35
N SER A 141 6.82 2.81 -16.96
CA SER A 141 8.07 3.07 -16.23
C SER A 141 7.92 4.21 -15.22
N ALA A 142 7.24 5.30 -15.60
CA ALA A 142 7.01 6.45 -14.73
C ALA A 142 6.16 6.08 -13.51
N VAL A 143 5.10 5.30 -13.71
CA VAL A 143 4.26 4.76 -12.62
C VAL A 143 5.05 3.77 -11.76
N GLY A 144 5.89 2.93 -12.36
CA GLY A 144 6.77 2.02 -11.63
C GLY A 144 7.72 2.76 -10.69
N ILE A 145 8.32 3.87 -11.16
CA ILE A 145 9.19 4.73 -10.33
C ILE A 145 8.38 5.39 -9.20
N PHE A 146 7.14 5.81 -9.47
CA PHE A 146 6.26 6.32 -8.43
C PHE A 146 6.07 5.30 -7.29
N TRP A 147 5.72 4.06 -7.61
CA TRP A 147 5.53 3.02 -6.60
C TRP A 147 6.82 2.66 -5.88
N PHE A 148 7.96 2.71 -6.57
CA PHE A 148 9.28 2.51 -5.96
C PHE A 148 9.58 3.58 -4.90
N VAL A 149 9.42 4.87 -5.24
CA VAL A 149 9.68 5.96 -4.29
C VAL A 149 8.64 6.02 -3.18
N TYR A 150 7.37 5.75 -3.50
CA TYR A 150 6.28 5.66 -2.53
C TYR A 150 6.56 4.59 -1.46
N SER A 151 6.76 3.34 -1.89
CA SER A 151 7.01 2.22 -0.97
C SER A 151 8.39 2.32 -0.30
N GLY A 152 9.40 2.79 -1.04
CA GLY A 152 10.74 3.02 -0.51
C GLY A 152 10.76 4.06 0.60
N GLY A 153 10.03 5.16 0.45
CA GLY A 153 9.84 6.15 1.51
C GLY A 153 9.07 5.59 2.70
N LEU A 154 7.86 5.12 2.42
CA LEU A 154 6.88 4.69 3.42
C LEU A 154 7.38 3.51 4.28
N SER A 155 7.80 2.44 3.64
CA SER A 155 7.98 1.15 4.31
C SER A 155 9.44 0.74 4.49
N VAL A 156 10.40 1.49 3.91
CA VAL A 156 11.82 1.22 4.06
C VAL A 156 12.52 2.38 4.77
N LEU A 157 12.61 3.55 4.14
CA LEU A 157 13.42 4.66 4.69
C LEU A 157 12.81 5.23 5.98
N GLY A 158 11.49 5.38 6.06
CA GLY A 158 10.81 5.85 7.27
C GLY A 158 11.02 4.89 8.44
N VAL A 159 10.86 3.59 8.20
CA VAL A 159 11.04 2.55 9.22
C VAL A 159 12.51 2.44 9.66
N LEU A 160 13.46 2.48 8.72
CA LEU A 160 14.90 2.47 9.04
C LEU A 160 15.31 3.72 9.82
N TYR A 161 14.81 4.89 9.44
CA TYR A 161 15.06 6.11 10.23
C TYR A 161 14.59 5.92 11.67
N SER A 162 13.37 5.42 11.87
CA SER A 162 12.84 5.17 13.20
C SER A 162 13.67 4.11 13.98
N SER A 163 14.14 3.05 13.31
CA SER A 163 14.97 2.03 13.95
C SER A 163 16.26 2.61 14.53
N ILE A 164 16.81 3.64 13.88
CA ILE A 164 18.04 4.33 14.30
C ILE A 164 17.74 5.42 15.32
N MET A 165 16.71 6.25 15.09
CA MET A 165 16.48 7.48 15.85
C MET A 165 15.66 7.31 17.12
N LEU A 166 14.82 6.28 17.22
CA LEU A 166 14.01 6.03 18.43
C LEU A 166 14.85 5.95 19.71
N PRO A 167 16.01 5.25 19.74
CA PRO A 167 16.86 5.20 20.94
C PRO A 167 17.43 6.56 21.38
N TYR A 168 17.58 7.50 20.44
CA TYR A 168 18.17 8.82 20.70
C TYR A 168 17.13 9.90 20.95
N LEU A 169 16.05 9.92 20.16
CA LEU A 169 15.03 10.96 20.21
C LEU A 169 13.84 10.60 21.10
N GLY A 170 13.62 9.31 21.33
CA GLY A 170 12.38 8.81 21.93
C GLY A 170 11.20 8.91 20.98
N GLU A 171 10.07 8.35 21.40
CA GLU A 171 8.88 8.18 20.56
C GLU A 171 8.27 9.52 20.12
N LEU A 172 8.07 10.44 21.06
CA LEU A 172 7.38 11.70 20.78
C LEU A 172 8.16 12.59 19.82
N HIS A 173 9.48 12.75 20.03
CA HIS A 173 10.31 13.58 19.15
C HIS A 173 10.47 12.93 17.76
N THR A 174 10.50 11.60 17.69
CA THR A 174 10.50 10.87 16.41
C THR A 174 9.20 11.16 15.63
N LEU A 175 8.03 11.18 16.28
CA LEU A 175 6.77 11.59 15.63
C LEU A 175 6.78 13.04 15.17
N TRP A 176 7.34 13.96 15.97
CA TRP A 176 7.49 15.36 15.55
C TRP A 176 8.46 15.51 14.36
N SER A 177 9.53 14.72 14.31
CA SER A 177 10.47 14.73 13.18
C SER A 177 9.82 14.31 11.87
N ALA A 178 8.75 13.51 11.90
CA ALA A 178 7.96 13.14 10.71
C ALA A 178 7.46 14.37 9.95
N LEU A 179 7.02 15.42 10.67
CA LEU A 179 6.52 16.66 10.06
C LEU A 179 7.61 17.39 9.27
N ILE A 180 8.88 17.29 9.70
CA ILE A 180 10.02 17.88 8.99
C ILE A 180 10.14 17.24 7.62
N PHE A 181 10.13 15.89 7.54
CA PHE A 181 10.19 15.18 6.26
C PHE A 181 9.00 15.46 5.37
N VAL A 182 7.80 15.50 5.94
CA VAL A 182 6.56 15.81 5.21
C VAL A 182 6.62 17.21 4.60
N VAL A 183 7.03 18.22 5.37
CA VAL A 183 7.17 19.60 4.87
C VAL A 183 8.28 19.70 3.83
N LEU A 184 9.45 19.11 4.08
CA LEU A 184 10.56 19.10 3.13
C LEU A 184 10.17 18.39 1.83
N GLY A 185 9.54 17.23 1.91
CA GLY A 185 9.06 16.47 0.75
C GLY A 185 8.06 17.28 -0.07
N ALA A 186 7.10 17.93 0.61
CA ALA A 186 6.13 18.79 -0.06
C ALA A 186 6.77 20.03 -0.69
N MET A 187 7.75 20.66 -0.03
CA MET A 187 8.50 21.78 -0.60
C MET A 187 9.25 21.35 -1.89
N ILE A 188 9.92 20.21 -1.85
CA ILE A 188 10.62 19.67 -3.02
C ILE A 188 9.62 19.42 -4.16
N ALA A 189 8.51 18.74 -3.90
CA ALA A 189 7.54 18.37 -4.92
C ALA A 189 6.77 19.57 -5.49
N LEU A 190 6.37 20.54 -4.64
CA LEU A 190 5.45 21.61 -5.01
C LEU A 190 6.15 22.92 -5.33
N MET A 191 7.17 23.32 -4.54
CA MET A 191 7.81 24.63 -4.70
C MET A 191 8.96 24.62 -5.69
N LEU A 192 9.80 23.57 -5.64
CA LEU A 192 10.95 23.46 -6.54
C LEU A 192 10.55 22.96 -7.93
N ASN A 193 9.43 22.25 -8.03
CA ASN A 193 8.88 21.83 -9.30
C ASN A 193 8.03 22.96 -9.90
N ARG A 194 8.62 23.78 -10.75
CA ARG A 194 7.97 24.93 -11.40
C ARG A 194 7.10 24.58 -12.59
N THR A 195 6.99 23.31 -12.94
CA THR A 195 6.11 22.88 -14.04
C THR A 195 4.66 23.20 -13.64
N PRO A 196 3.89 23.92 -14.47
CA PRO A 196 2.47 24.08 -14.22
C PRO A 196 1.86 22.67 -14.23
N GLY A 197 1.42 22.17 -13.09
CA GLY A 197 0.58 20.97 -13.06
C GLY A 197 -0.68 21.30 -13.82
N HIS A 198 -0.78 20.86 -15.02
CA HIS A 198 -1.81 21.10 -16.05
C HIS A 198 -2.95 22.05 -15.62
N ALA A 199 -2.79 23.32 -15.97
CA ALA A 199 -3.83 24.36 -15.85
C ALA A 199 -4.81 24.32 -17.04
N GLU A 200 -4.62 23.43 -18.00
CA GLU A 200 -5.47 23.33 -19.19
C GLU A 200 -6.35 22.05 -19.16
N VAL A 201 -7.27 21.99 -18.19
CA VAL A 201 -8.46 21.13 -18.29
C VAL A 201 -9.58 21.90 -19.02
N GLY A 202 -9.21 22.59 -20.08
CA GLY A 202 -10.17 23.24 -20.97
C GLY A 202 -10.48 22.38 -22.20
N ASN A 203 -11.19 21.30 -22.09
CA ASN A 203 -11.97 20.60 -23.11
C ASN A 203 -12.04 19.07 -22.95
N ARG A 204 -11.86 18.52 -21.74
CA ARG A 204 -12.27 17.13 -21.53
C ARG A 204 -13.65 17.15 -20.88
N GLU A 205 -14.55 16.32 -21.39
CA GLU A 205 -15.84 16.04 -20.76
C GLU A 205 -15.62 16.01 -19.25
N LYS A 206 -16.30 16.90 -18.52
CA LYS A 206 -16.16 17.06 -17.08
C LYS A 206 -16.13 15.66 -16.48
N ALA A 207 -15.03 15.32 -15.78
CA ALA A 207 -14.98 14.10 -14.98
C ALA A 207 -16.23 14.13 -14.09
N SER A 208 -17.26 13.49 -14.55
CA SER A 208 -18.56 13.49 -13.91
C SER A 208 -18.44 12.59 -12.70
N LEU A 209 -19.15 12.93 -11.62
CA LEU A 209 -19.34 12.03 -10.49
C LEU A 209 -19.78 10.62 -10.96
N SER A 210 -20.44 10.53 -12.11
CA SER A 210 -20.79 9.29 -12.80
C SER A 210 -19.57 8.45 -13.20
N TYR A 211 -18.41 9.05 -13.54
CA TYR A 211 -17.19 8.30 -13.87
C TYR A 211 -16.57 7.65 -12.63
N VAL A 212 -16.66 8.33 -11.48
CA VAL A 212 -16.22 7.76 -10.19
C VAL A 212 -17.13 6.62 -9.78
N LEU A 213 -18.45 6.81 -9.93
CA LEU A 213 -19.43 5.76 -9.65
C LEU A 213 -19.26 4.58 -10.61
N LYS A 214 -18.81 4.80 -11.85
CA LYS A 214 -18.51 3.72 -12.79
C LYS A 214 -17.37 2.81 -12.31
N GLY A 215 -16.42 3.32 -11.55
CA GLY A 215 -15.40 2.52 -10.87
C GLY A 215 -15.97 1.54 -9.84
N ILE A 216 -17.16 1.84 -9.25
CA ILE A 216 -17.84 0.90 -8.35
C ILE A 216 -18.72 -0.04 -9.18
N THR A 217 -19.55 0.51 -10.09
CA THR A 217 -20.53 -0.28 -10.85
C THR A 217 -19.84 -1.36 -11.69
N ILE A 218 -18.66 -1.10 -12.25
CA ILE A 218 -17.92 -2.07 -13.03
C ILE A 218 -17.54 -3.34 -12.23
N ALA A 219 -17.36 -3.23 -10.91
CA ALA A 219 -17.07 -4.38 -10.06
C ALA A 219 -18.28 -5.31 -9.92
N PHE A 220 -19.51 -4.77 -10.11
CA PHE A 220 -20.75 -5.53 -10.12
C PHE A 220 -21.16 -5.96 -11.53
N GLU A 221 -20.88 -5.12 -12.54
CA GLU A 221 -21.13 -5.42 -13.96
C GLU A 221 -20.21 -6.54 -14.47
N ASN A 222 -18.95 -6.56 -14.02
CA ASN A 222 -17.99 -7.61 -14.32
C ASN A 222 -17.48 -8.24 -13.03
N PRO A 223 -18.05 -9.40 -12.60
CA PRO A 223 -17.66 -10.07 -11.36
C PRO A 223 -16.17 -10.40 -11.28
N LYS A 224 -15.49 -10.66 -12.40
CA LYS A 224 -14.05 -10.94 -12.43
C LYS A 224 -13.22 -9.73 -11.93
N ILE A 225 -13.67 -8.51 -12.23
CA ILE A 225 -13.06 -7.27 -11.73
C ILE A 225 -13.31 -7.13 -10.22
N GLY A 226 -14.53 -7.40 -9.77
CA GLY A 226 -14.85 -7.42 -8.34
C GLY A 226 -13.99 -8.41 -7.56
N LEU A 227 -13.86 -9.65 -8.07
CA LEU A 227 -12.98 -10.67 -7.48
C LEU A 227 -11.52 -10.21 -7.45
N GLY A 228 -11.01 -9.62 -8.53
CA GLY A 228 -9.67 -9.06 -8.58
C GLY A 228 -9.44 -7.95 -7.54
N GLY A 229 -10.45 -7.11 -7.29
CA GLY A 229 -10.45 -6.10 -6.24
C GLY A 229 -10.36 -6.72 -4.82
N ILE A 230 -11.11 -7.78 -4.55
CA ILE A 230 -11.04 -8.53 -3.29
C ILE A 230 -9.64 -9.14 -3.11
N VAL A 231 -9.11 -9.81 -4.14
CA VAL A 231 -7.76 -10.38 -4.11
C VAL A 231 -6.71 -9.29 -3.85
N ARG A 232 -6.87 -8.10 -4.45
CA ARG A 232 -5.98 -6.98 -4.21
C ARG A 232 -6.09 -6.45 -2.78
N THR A 233 -7.27 -6.45 -2.19
CA THR A 233 -7.48 -6.09 -0.78
C THR A 233 -6.75 -7.07 0.13
N ILE A 234 -6.86 -8.37 -0.12
CA ILE A 234 -6.20 -9.40 0.69
C ILE A 234 -4.67 -9.30 0.58
N ASN A 235 -4.12 -8.96 -0.59
CA ASN A 235 -2.69 -8.95 -0.86
C ASN A 235 -1.86 -8.36 0.29
N THR A 236 -2.04 -7.10 0.62
CA THR A 236 -1.22 -6.41 1.64
C THR A 236 -1.87 -6.32 3.02
N SER A 237 -3.07 -6.88 3.21
CA SER A 237 -3.79 -6.81 4.49
C SER A 237 -2.98 -7.39 5.65
N ALA A 238 -2.34 -8.55 5.48
CA ALA A 238 -1.51 -9.13 6.53
C ALA A 238 -0.34 -8.22 6.92
N ALA A 239 0.36 -7.63 5.95
CA ALA A 239 1.48 -6.73 6.20
C ALA A 239 1.05 -5.49 7.01
N TYR A 240 -0.13 -4.92 6.73
CA TYR A 240 -0.69 -3.82 7.53
C TYR A 240 -1.25 -4.29 8.88
N GLY A 241 -1.74 -5.51 8.99
CA GLY A 241 -2.12 -6.11 10.26
C GLY A 241 -0.90 -6.38 11.17
N PHE A 242 0.21 -6.78 10.59
CA PHE A 242 1.44 -7.09 11.34
C PHE A 242 1.97 -5.90 12.13
N VAL A 243 1.87 -4.68 11.63
CA VAL A 243 2.33 -3.49 12.38
C VAL A 243 1.60 -3.27 13.69
N VAL A 244 0.42 -3.87 13.86
CA VAL A 244 -0.41 -3.72 15.05
C VAL A 244 0.01 -4.67 16.17
N PHE A 245 0.26 -5.96 15.89
CA PHE A 245 0.47 -6.98 16.94
C PHE A 245 1.84 -7.67 16.89
N MET A 246 2.46 -7.79 15.70
CA MET A 246 3.74 -8.49 15.58
C MET A 246 4.88 -7.86 16.37
N PRO A 247 4.99 -6.52 16.53
CA PRO A 247 6.02 -5.94 17.38
C PRO A 247 5.98 -6.47 18.80
N MET A 248 4.77 -6.58 19.41
CA MET A 248 4.60 -7.11 20.76
C MET A 248 5.01 -8.59 20.81
N TYR A 249 4.49 -9.37 19.87
CA TYR A 249 4.81 -10.79 19.74
C TYR A 249 6.33 -11.03 19.59
N MET A 250 7.04 -10.25 18.79
CA MET A 250 8.50 -10.36 18.62
C MET A 250 9.25 -9.99 19.91
N MET A 251 8.82 -8.94 20.61
CA MET A 251 9.41 -8.55 21.89
C MET A 251 9.19 -9.62 22.98
N ASP A 252 8.03 -10.27 23.01
CA ASP A 252 7.74 -11.37 23.93
C ASP A 252 8.65 -12.58 23.71
N ILE A 253 9.11 -12.81 22.47
CA ILE A 253 10.08 -13.86 22.14
C ILE A 253 11.51 -13.46 22.50
N GLY A 254 11.79 -12.16 22.68
CA GLY A 254 13.11 -11.64 23.06
C GLY A 254 13.83 -10.82 22.00
N PHE A 255 13.17 -10.45 20.89
CA PHE A 255 13.69 -9.46 19.95
C PHE A 255 13.57 -8.05 20.48
N SER A 256 14.52 -7.18 20.11
CA SER A 256 14.38 -5.76 20.37
C SER A 256 13.39 -5.10 19.42
N ARG A 257 12.90 -3.91 19.77
CA ARG A 257 12.09 -3.08 18.87
C ARG A 257 12.85 -2.76 17.58
N THR A 258 14.15 -2.53 17.68
CA THR A 258 15.02 -2.26 16.52
C THR A 258 15.08 -3.47 15.58
N ASP A 259 15.23 -4.69 16.12
CA ASP A 259 15.23 -5.91 15.31
C ASP A 259 13.94 -6.05 14.51
N TRP A 260 12.78 -5.84 15.16
CA TRP A 260 11.49 -5.86 14.47
C TRP A 260 11.41 -4.84 13.32
N LEU A 261 11.83 -3.59 13.57
CA LEU A 261 11.79 -2.55 12.54
C LEU A 261 12.71 -2.89 11.36
N GLN A 262 13.87 -3.46 11.60
CA GLN A 262 14.79 -3.92 10.55
C GLN A 262 14.19 -5.10 9.77
N MET A 263 13.56 -6.07 10.43
CA MET A 263 12.85 -7.18 9.77
C MET A 263 11.73 -6.66 8.87
N TYR A 264 10.95 -5.70 9.36
CA TYR A 264 9.85 -5.08 8.59
C TYR A 264 10.38 -4.28 7.39
N ALA A 265 11.45 -3.54 7.55
CA ALA A 265 12.12 -2.85 6.45
C ALA A 265 12.72 -3.84 5.43
N ALA A 266 13.30 -4.96 5.88
CA ALA A 266 13.82 -6.02 5.00
C ALA A 266 12.70 -6.68 4.18
N LEU A 267 11.54 -6.95 4.79
CA LEU A 267 10.35 -7.46 4.11
C LEU A 267 9.98 -6.58 2.90
N TRP A 268 9.87 -5.28 3.12
CA TRP A 268 9.48 -4.34 2.06
C TRP A 268 10.61 -4.08 1.05
N THR A 269 11.86 -4.12 1.46
CA THR A 269 13.01 -4.03 0.55
C THR A 269 13.00 -5.20 -0.42
N VAL A 270 12.82 -6.42 0.07
CA VAL A 270 12.70 -7.62 -0.76
C VAL A 270 11.46 -7.53 -1.66
N ASN A 271 10.33 -7.06 -1.12
CA ASN A 271 9.11 -6.86 -1.92
C ASN A 271 9.36 -5.94 -3.12
N ILE A 272 10.01 -4.80 -2.92
CA ILE A 272 10.30 -3.83 -3.99
C ILE A 272 11.19 -4.47 -5.08
N ILE A 273 12.22 -5.24 -4.68
CA ILE A 273 13.10 -5.95 -5.62
C ILE A 273 12.32 -7.01 -6.40
N PHE A 274 11.53 -7.81 -5.71
CA PHE A 274 10.76 -8.88 -6.33
C PHE A 274 9.59 -8.39 -7.18
N ASN A 275 9.09 -7.18 -6.98
CA ASN A 275 8.14 -6.54 -7.89
C ASN A 275 8.70 -6.45 -9.32
N LEU A 276 9.98 -6.12 -9.47
CA LEU A 276 10.65 -6.08 -10.78
C LEU A 276 10.80 -7.51 -11.35
N ILE A 277 11.20 -8.46 -10.51
CA ILE A 277 11.41 -9.85 -10.90
C ILE A 277 10.10 -10.49 -11.38
N PHE A 278 9.03 -10.37 -10.59
CA PHE A 278 7.73 -10.94 -10.96
C PHE A 278 7.05 -10.20 -12.11
N GLY A 279 7.35 -8.91 -12.30
CA GLY A 279 6.94 -8.18 -13.49
C GLY A 279 7.40 -8.85 -14.78
N VAL A 280 8.67 -9.32 -14.80
CA VAL A 280 9.25 -10.02 -15.96
C VAL A 280 8.83 -11.49 -16.03
N ILE A 281 8.94 -12.21 -14.92
CA ILE A 281 8.66 -13.65 -14.86
C ILE A 281 7.19 -13.96 -15.19
N SER A 282 6.27 -13.10 -14.82
CA SER A 282 4.84 -13.30 -15.03
C SER A 282 4.43 -13.35 -16.50
N ASP A 283 5.18 -12.71 -17.39
CA ASP A 283 4.92 -12.76 -18.83
C ASP A 283 5.20 -14.16 -19.41
N GLY A 284 6.12 -14.90 -18.82
CA GLY A 284 6.45 -16.28 -19.24
C GLY A 284 5.63 -17.36 -18.56
N LEU A 285 5.36 -17.22 -17.25
CA LEU A 285 4.64 -18.21 -16.44
C LEU A 285 3.11 -18.05 -16.48
N GLY A 286 2.64 -16.94 -17.03
CA GLY A 286 1.23 -16.52 -17.03
C GLY A 286 0.85 -15.75 -15.77
N TRP A 287 0.24 -14.58 -15.97
CA TRP A 287 -0.09 -13.62 -14.92
C TRP A 287 -0.92 -14.24 -13.78
N ARG A 288 -1.96 -14.99 -14.13
CA ARG A 288 -2.84 -15.65 -13.15
C ARG A 288 -2.09 -16.70 -12.32
N ASN A 289 -1.26 -17.50 -12.96
CA ASN A 289 -0.50 -18.55 -12.29
C ASN A 289 0.48 -17.97 -11.26
N VAL A 290 1.16 -16.87 -11.60
CA VAL A 290 2.08 -16.20 -10.68
C VAL A 290 1.32 -15.70 -9.45
N VAL A 291 0.18 -15.04 -9.62
CA VAL A 291 -0.65 -14.57 -8.49
C VAL A 291 -1.15 -15.75 -7.64
N MET A 292 -1.60 -16.85 -8.25
CA MET A 292 -2.13 -18.01 -7.52
C MET A 292 -1.05 -18.74 -6.72
N TRP A 293 0.05 -19.12 -7.37
CA TRP A 293 1.05 -20.00 -6.76
C TRP A 293 2.03 -19.24 -5.87
N PHE A 294 2.63 -18.17 -6.38
CA PHE A 294 3.61 -17.40 -5.62
C PHE A 294 2.94 -16.34 -4.73
N GLY A 295 1.90 -15.68 -5.23
CA GLY A 295 1.14 -14.71 -4.45
C GLY A 295 0.31 -15.38 -3.35
N CYS A 296 -0.74 -16.09 -3.70
CA CYS A 296 -1.70 -16.61 -2.73
C CYS A 296 -1.12 -17.74 -1.88
N ILE A 297 -0.64 -18.83 -2.50
CA ILE A 297 -0.11 -19.98 -1.75
C ILE A 297 1.22 -19.61 -1.10
N GLY A 298 2.10 -18.90 -1.83
CA GLY A 298 3.36 -18.43 -1.28
C GLY A 298 3.17 -17.53 -0.04
N CYS A 299 2.26 -16.54 -0.09
CA CYS A 299 1.97 -15.71 1.08
C CYS A 299 1.33 -16.50 2.22
N ALA A 300 0.45 -17.46 1.94
CA ALA A 300 -0.12 -18.32 2.97
C ALA A 300 0.97 -19.07 3.75
N LEU A 301 1.91 -19.70 3.04
CA LEU A 301 3.03 -20.43 3.65
C LEU A 301 4.01 -19.49 4.38
N THR A 302 4.39 -18.39 3.74
CA THR A 302 5.38 -17.47 4.32
C THR A 302 4.82 -16.64 5.48
N THR A 303 3.51 -16.39 5.53
CA THR A 303 2.83 -15.85 6.72
C THR A 303 3.00 -16.77 7.92
N LEU A 304 2.78 -18.07 7.74
CA LEU A 304 3.04 -19.06 8.80
C LEU A 304 4.51 -19.13 9.16
N MET A 305 5.41 -19.13 8.18
CA MET A 305 6.85 -19.13 8.43
C MET A 305 7.28 -17.92 9.26
N PHE A 306 6.83 -16.70 8.92
CA PHE A 306 7.21 -15.48 9.61
C PHE A 306 6.77 -15.46 11.09
N TYR A 307 5.68 -16.16 11.41
CA TYR A 307 5.21 -16.31 12.79
C TYR A 307 5.87 -17.51 13.50
N TYR A 308 5.88 -18.71 12.88
CA TYR A 308 6.29 -19.92 13.55
C TYR A 308 7.81 -20.13 13.61
N VAL A 309 8.59 -19.52 12.72
CA VAL A 309 10.06 -19.58 12.81
C VAL A 309 10.56 -19.04 14.15
N PRO A 310 10.21 -17.79 14.55
CA PRO A 310 10.63 -17.30 15.87
C PRO A 310 9.92 -18.03 17.01
N TYR A 311 8.72 -18.54 16.83
CA TYR A 311 8.00 -19.31 17.86
C TYR A 311 8.77 -20.57 18.28
N PHE A 312 9.29 -21.33 17.30
CA PHE A 312 9.98 -22.59 17.57
C PHE A 312 11.50 -22.43 17.80
N LEU A 313 12.11 -21.43 17.19
CA LEU A 313 13.56 -21.24 17.18
C LEU A 313 14.04 -20.08 18.09
N GLY A 314 13.09 -19.43 18.79
CA GLY A 314 13.37 -18.27 19.62
C GLY A 314 13.83 -17.05 18.83
N ALA A 315 14.54 -16.14 19.47
CA ALA A 315 15.01 -14.88 18.89
C ALA A 315 16.17 -15.06 17.89
N ASN A 316 16.01 -15.97 16.91
CA ASN A 316 16.97 -16.15 15.83
C ASN A 316 16.75 -15.10 14.75
N TYR A 317 17.51 -14.00 14.81
CA TYR A 317 17.38 -12.85 13.93
C TYR A 317 17.50 -13.24 12.44
N LEU A 318 18.54 -14.01 12.08
CA LEU A 318 18.81 -14.34 10.67
C LEU A 318 17.66 -15.14 10.04
N LEU A 319 17.18 -16.18 10.71
CA LEU A 319 16.09 -17.00 10.17
C LEU A 319 14.77 -16.25 10.11
N THR A 320 14.52 -15.36 11.08
CA THR A 320 13.31 -14.53 11.09
C THR A 320 13.34 -13.46 9.98
N VAL A 321 14.50 -12.82 9.73
CA VAL A 321 14.67 -11.90 8.59
C VAL A 321 14.48 -12.61 7.25
N ILE A 322 14.99 -13.84 7.11
CA ILE A 322 14.78 -14.66 5.90
C ILE A 322 13.28 -14.93 5.72
N ALA A 323 12.56 -15.33 6.77
CA ALA A 323 11.12 -15.55 6.71
C ALA A 323 10.35 -14.28 6.33
N ALA A 324 10.72 -13.12 6.90
CA ALA A 324 10.17 -11.81 6.54
C ALA A 324 10.43 -11.46 5.08
N GLY A 325 11.65 -11.67 4.59
CA GLY A 325 12.03 -11.45 3.19
C GLY A 325 11.26 -12.35 2.23
N LEU A 326 11.10 -13.63 2.55
CA LEU A 326 10.30 -14.58 1.75
C LEU A 326 8.83 -14.14 1.66
N PHE A 327 8.26 -13.67 2.78
CA PHE A 327 6.91 -13.10 2.75
C PHE A 327 6.84 -11.86 1.87
N GLY A 328 7.82 -10.95 1.95
CA GLY A 328 7.93 -9.78 1.08
C GLY A 328 8.05 -10.15 -0.40
N ALA A 329 8.84 -11.18 -0.74
CA ALA A 329 8.94 -11.71 -2.10
C ALA A 329 7.60 -12.23 -2.62
N CYS A 330 6.89 -13.02 -1.80
CA CYS A 330 5.58 -13.55 -2.17
C CYS A 330 4.50 -12.46 -2.33
N LEU A 331 4.54 -11.40 -1.49
CA LEU A 331 3.67 -10.24 -1.66
C LEU A 331 3.85 -9.57 -3.03
N ALA A 332 5.06 -9.54 -3.57
CA ALA A 332 5.35 -8.96 -4.87
C ALA A 332 4.72 -9.73 -6.03
N ALA A 333 4.44 -11.01 -5.85
CA ALA A 333 3.82 -11.84 -6.88
C ALA A 333 2.37 -11.46 -7.23
N PHE A 334 1.78 -10.47 -6.54
CA PHE A 334 0.49 -9.87 -6.91
C PHE A 334 0.61 -8.73 -7.94
N VAL A 335 1.82 -8.30 -8.32
CA VAL A 335 2.04 -7.26 -9.33
C VAL A 335 1.27 -7.50 -10.63
N PRO A 336 1.17 -8.75 -11.16
CA PRO A 336 0.43 -9.00 -12.38
C PRO A 336 -1.05 -8.63 -12.33
N LEU A 337 -1.66 -8.43 -11.15
CA LEU A 337 -3.03 -7.90 -11.05
C LEU A 337 -3.18 -6.56 -11.79
N SER A 338 -2.13 -5.75 -11.83
CA SER A 338 -2.12 -4.47 -12.56
C SER A 338 -2.21 -4.65 -14.08
N ALA A 339 -1.88 -5.84 -14.61
CA ALA A 339 -2.06 -6.20 -16.01
C ALA A 339 -3.39 -6.95 -16.23
N ILE A 340 -3.78 -7.81 -15.29
CA ILE A 340 -5.01 -8.60 -15.33
C ILE A 340 -6.25 -7.67 -15.34
N MET A 341 -6.32 -6.73 -14.40
CA MET A 341 -7.52 -5.88 -14.22
C MET A 341 -7.89 -5.09 -15.47
N PRO A 342 -7.01 -4.31 -16.12
CA PRO A 342 -7.36 -3.59 -17.35
C PRO A 342 -7.60 -4.51 -18.54
N SER A 343 -7.05 -5.74 -18.56
CA SER A 343 -7.33 -6.70 -19.63
C SER A 343 -8.73 -7.31 -19.56
N LEU A 344 -9.37 -7.32 -18.38
CA LEU A 344 -10.74 -7.77 -18.18
C LEU A 344 -11.79 -6.75 -18.64
N ALA A 345 -11.40 -5.48 -18.81
CA ALA A 345 -12.26 -4.42 -19.32
C ALA A 345 -11.51 -3.51 -20.30
N PRO A 346 -11.25 -3.97 -21.55
CA PRO A 346 -10.45 -3.20 -22.51
C PRO A 346 -11.02 -1.82 -22.84
N GLU A 347 -12.35 -1.67 -22.82
CA GLU A 347 -13.04 -0.41 -23.07
C GLU A 347 -13.12 0.51 -21.85
N ASN A 348 -12.93 -0.04 -20.63
CA ASN A 348 -13.06 0.67 -19.35
C ASN A 348 -11.85 0.43 -18.43
N LYS A 349 -10.63 0.46 -18.98
CA LYS A 349 -9.38 0.18 -18.26
C LYS A 349 -9.21 1.04 -16.99
N GLY A 350 -9.57 2.31 -17.08
CA GLY A 350 -9.49 3.24 -15.95
C GLY A 350 -10.40 2.85 -14.79
N ALA A 351 -11.64 2.41 -15.08
CA ALA A 351 -12.57 1.95 -14.05
C ALA A 351 -12.08 0.65 -13.39
N ALA A 352 -11.52 -0.29 -14.16
CA ALA A 352 -10.92 -1.51 -13.61
C ALA A 352 -9.70 -1.21 -12.72
N MET A 353 -8.86 -0.25 -13.11
CA MET A 353 -7.73 0.21 -12.29
C MET A 353 -8.20 0.93 -11.02
N SER A 354 -9.33 1.63 -11.05
CA SER A 354 -9.91 2.24 -9.84
C SER A 354 -10.32 1.19 -8.81
N VAL A 355 -10.88 0.05 -9.23
CA VAL A 355 -11.18 -1.08 -8.33
C VAL A 355 -9.90 -1.67 -7.75
N LEU A 356 -8.84 -1.80 -8.54
CA LEU A 356 -7.55 -2.26 -8.06
C LEU A 356 -6.96 -1.33 -6.98
N ASN A 357 -7.01 -0.02 -7.24
CA ASN A 357 -6.49 1.00 -6.31
C ASN A 357 -7.35 1.08 -5.04
N LEU A 358 -8.68 0.93 -5.16
CA LEU A 358 -9.56 0.83 -4.01
C LEU A 358 -9.19 -0.39 -3.15
N GLY A 359 -8.95 -1.56 -3.79
CA GLY A 359 -8.49 -2.76 -3.09
C GLY A 359 -7.16 -2.53 -2.35
N ALA A 360 -6.22 -1.81 -2.96
CA ALA A 360 -4.96 -1.43 -2.31
C ALA A 360 -5.19 -0.53 -1.07
N GLY A 361 -6.09 0.45 -1.18
CA GLY A 361 -6.47 1.30 -0.05
C GLY A 361 -7.20 0.52 1.04
N LEU A 362 -8.15 -0.34 0.67
CA LEU A 362 -8.91 -1.16 1.64
C LEU A 362 -8.03 -2.14 2.42
N SER A 363 -6.88 -2.57 1.89
CA SER A 363 -5.97 -3.44 2.64
C SER A 363 -5.43 -2.77 3.90
N THR A 364 -5.26 -1.45 3.90
CA THR A 364 -4.81 -0.69 5.08
C THR A 364 -5.87 -0.62 6.19
N PHE A 365 -7.14 -0.78 5.81
CA PHE A 365 -8.25 -0.93 6.75
C PHE A 365 -8.43 -2.39 7.20
N VAL A 366 -8.51 -3.32 6.25
CA VAL A 366 -8.84 -4.73 6.52
C VAL A 366 -7.79 -5.41 7.39
N GLY A 367 -6.51 -5.11 7.19
CA GLY A 367 -5.42 -5.69 7.99
C GLY A 367 -5.60 -5.43 9.49
N PRO A 368 -5.58 -4.17 9.95
CA PRO A 368 -5.82 -3.84 11.34
C PRO A 368 -7.21 -4.26 11.84
N ALA A 369 -8.26 -4.18 11.01
CA ALA A 369 -9.61 -4.60 11.40
C ALA A 369 -9.67 -6.10 11.75
N VAL A 370 -9.03 -6.96 10.97
CA VAL A 370 -8.90 -8.40 11.29
C VAL A 370 -8.19 -8.59 12.63
N VAL A 371 -7.12 -7.86 12.88
CA VAL A 371 -6.44 -7.92 14.19
C VAL A 371 -7.38 -7.49 15.30
N GLY A 372 -8.01 -6.32 15.18
CA GLY A 372 -8.91 -5.78 16.22
C GLY A 372 -10.07 -6.71 16.57
N LEU A 373 -10.65 -7.37 15.57
CA LEU A 373 -11.79 -8.27 15.76
C LEU A 373 -11.41 -9.61 16.42
N PHE A 374 -10.24 -10.15 16.09
CA PHE A 374 -9.93 -11.54 16.42
C PHE A 374 -8.79 -11.73 17.43
N ILE A 375 -7.93 -10.72 17.66
CA ILE A 375 -6.76 -10.88 18.54
C ILE A 375 -7.15 -11.21 19.98
N GLY A 376 -8.25 -10.64 20.49
CA GLY A 376 -8.72 -10.87 21.85
C GLY A 376 -9.29 -12.28 22.08
N SER A 377 -9.89 -12.89 21.06
CA SER A 377 -10.52 -14.22 21.16
C SER A 377 -9.60 -15.36 20.72
N LEU A 378 -8.76 -15.13 19.72
CA LEU A 378 -7.95 -16.16 19.09
C LEU A 378 -6.42 -16.00 19.33
N GLY A 379 -6.01 -14.88 19.92
CA GLY A 379 -4.60 -14.53 20.10
C GLY A 379 -3.87 -14.29 18.78
N SER A 380 -2.56 -14.02 18.86
CA SER A 380 -1.70 -13.74 17.69
C SER A 380 -1.66 -14.92 16.71
N GLY A 381 -1.56 -16.15 17.19
CA GLY A 381 -1.56 -17.34 16.35
C GLY A 381 -2.85 -17.50 15.54
N GLY A 382 -4.02 -17.26 16.16
CA GLY A 382 -5.31 -17.32 15.48
C GLY A 382 -5.45 -16.26 14.37
N VAL A 383 -4.95 -15.04 14.61
CA VAL A 383 -4.91 -13.96 13.61
C VAL A 383 -4.04 -14.35 12.41
N ILE A 384 -2.89 -14.98 12.65
CA ILE A 384 -2.02 -15.50 11.58
C ILE A 384 -2.74 -16.54 10.72
N TRP A 385 -3.50 -17.45 11.34
CA TRP A 385 -4.30 -18.44 10.60
C TRP A 385 -5.42 -17.80 9.79
N ILE A 386 -6.03 -16.72 10.28
CA ILE A 386 -7.03 -15.96 9.51
C ILE A 386 -6.37 -15.34 8.27
N PHE A 387 -5.22 -14.67 8.40
CA PHE A 387 -4.50 -14.12 7.24
C PHE A 387 -4.09 -15.21 6.26
N THR A 388 -3.61 -16.36 6.76
CA THR A 388 -3.29 -17.54 5.93
C THR A 388 -4.53 -18.00 5.16
N GLY A 389 -5.68 -18.12 5.85
CA GLY A 389 -6.96 -18.49 5.23
C GLY A 389 -7.42 -17.48 4.17
N LEU A 390 -7.23 -16.18 4.41
CA LEU A 390 -7.54 -15.13 3.43
C LEU A 390 -6.68 -15.27 2.16
N TYR A 391 -5.38 -15.57 2.28
CA TYR A 391 -4.54 -15.82 1.11
C TYR A 391 -4.97 -17.06 0.34
N LEU A 392 -5.30 -18.16 1.03
CA LEU A 392 -5.84 -19.37 0.37
C LEU A 392 -7.18 -19.07 -0.32
N PHE A 393 -8.05 -18.30 0.34
CA PHE A 393 -9.32 -17.84 -0.24
C PHE A 393 -9.07 -16.98 -1.50
N ALA A 394 -8.12 -16.04 -1.47
CA ALA A 394 -7.72 -15.27 -2.64
C ALA A 394 -7.27 -16.19 -3.79
N GLY A 395 -6.55 -17.29 -3.49
CA GLY A 395 -6.16 -18.30 -4.47
C GLY A 395 -7.36 -19.01 -5.10
N VAL A 396 -8.40 -19.30 -4.31
CA VAL A 396 -9.67 -19.84 -4.83
C VAL A 396 -10.37 -18.82 -5.73
N LEU A 397 -10.45 -17.54 -5.31
CA LEU A 397 -11.06 -16.47 -6.12
C LEU A 397 -10.35 -16.30 -7.48
N MET A 398 -9.01 -16.41 -7.50
CA MET A 398 -8.22 -16.29 -8.72
C MET A 398 -8.52 -17.38 -9.75
N LYS A 399 -9.04 -18.54 -9.35
CA LYS A 399 -9.51 -19.57 -10.31
C LYS A 399 -10.66 -19.09 -11.18
N PHE A 400 -11.50 -18.18 -10.65
CA PHE A 400 -12.64 -17.61 -11.36
C PHE A 400 -12.28 -16.36 -12.18
N VAL A 401 -11.07 -15.83 -12.03
CA VAL A 401 -10.55 -14.70 -12.81
C VAL A 401 -9.86 -15.24 -14.06
N SER A 402 -10.64 -15.73 -15.04
CA SER A 402 -10.11 -16.19 -16.33
C SER A 402 -9.84 -15.00 -17.25
N LEU A 403 -8.67 -15.02 -17.93
CA LEU A 403 -8.30 -14.01 -18.90
C LEU A 403 -8.94 -14.30 -20.28
N PRO A 404 -9.27 -13.26 -21.09
CA PRO A 404 -9.87 -13.47 -22.43
C PRO A 404 -9.04 -14.39 -23.34
N LYS A 405 -7.70 -14.29 -23.30
CA LYS A 405 -6.81 -15.17 -24.07
C LYS A 405 -6.84 -16.64 -23.60
N GLU A 406 -6.95 -16.87 -22.29
CA GLU A 406 -7.06 -18.24 -21.72
C GLU A 406 -8.41 -18.86 -22.07
N SER A 407 -9.49 -18.07 -22.08
CA SER A 407 -10.82 -18.53 -22.47
C SER A 407 -10.89 -18.86 -23.96
N ALA A 408 -10.21 -18.10 -24.82
CA ALA A 408 -10.14 -18.38 -26.26
C ALA A 408 -9.33 -19.65 -26.55
N ALA A 409 -8.17 -19.83 -25.93
CA ALA A 409 -7.34 -21.04 -26.08
C ALA A 409 -8.07 -22.31 -25.59
N ALA A 410 -8.80 -22.22 -24.47
CA ALA A 410 -9.59 -23.34 -23.95
C ALA A 410 -10.78 -23.71 -24.85
N ALA A 411 -11.35 -22.72 -25.55
CA ALA A 411 -12.41 -22.96 -26.53
C ALA A 411 -11.86 -23.62 -27.80
N GLU A 412 -10.66 -23.26 -28.24
CA GLU A 412 -9.98 -23.90 -29.40
C GLU A 412 -9.53 -25.35 -29.10
N GLU A 413 -9.14 -25.66 -27.85
CA GLU A 413 -8.74 -27.01 -27.43
C GLU A 413 -9.93 -27.94 -27.12
N GLY A 414 -11.17 -27.47 -27.29
CA GLY A 414 -12.38 -28.30 -27.13
C GLY A 414 -12.62 -28.82 -25.70
N ASN A 415 -12.11 -28.14 -24.66
CA ASN A 415 -12.28 -28.55 -23.28
C ASN A 415 -13.51 -27.87 -22.62
N PRO A 416 -14.66 -28.60 -22.53
CA PRO A 416 -15.95 -28.02 -22.12
C PRO A 416 -15.99 -27.60 -20.63
N ARG A 417 -15.02 -28.00 -19.82
CA ARG A 417 -14.99 -27.67 -18.37
C ARG A 417 -14.60 -26.23 -18.08
N LEU A 418 -13.95 -25.52 -19.01
CA LEU A 418 -13.55 -24.12 -18.87
C LEU A 418 -14.48 -23.14 -19.61
N ALA A 419 -15.29 -23.61 -20.53
CA ALA A 419 -16.24 -22.79 -21.28
C ALA A 419 -17.48 -22.36 -20.44
N ASN A 420 -17.80 -23.08 -19.36
CA ASN A 420 -18.95 -22.80 -18.50
C ASN A 420 -18.65 -21.89 -17.29
N ILE A 421 -17.48 -21.24 -17.24
CA ILE A 421 -17.09 -20.23 -16.22
C ILE A 421 -17.04 -18.82 -16.85
N SER A 422 -17.62 -18.68 -18.05
CA SER A 422 -17.74 -17.40 -18.75
C SER A 422 -18.93 -16.58 -18.23
#